data_8938dfa9deca901c69e2fe9334896689
#
_entry.id   8938dfa9deca901c69e2fe9334896689
#
_cell.length_a   1.000
_cell.length_b   1.000
_cell.length_c   1.000
_cell.angle_alpha   90.00
_cell.angle_beta   90.00
_cell.angle_gamma   90.00
#
_symmetry.space_group_name_H-M   'P 1'
#
loop_
_entity.id
_entity.type
_entity.pdbx_description
1 polymer ?
#
loop_
_entity_poly.entity_id
_entity_poly.type
_entity_poly.pdbx_seq_one_letter_code
_entity_poly.pdbx_strand_id
1 'polypeptide(L)'
;MLKFDKNLSIIHSYLCADGYVIKNPETQKSKYYYIGFRNMNETLLEDFENNFYQFFKVNPRRCKDGRTVVQNRALYYLLTQDFSYYSREWELPELGKDNLRYWLRAFFDCEGWVLVIKAKNRHIGLDSVNHEGLRNIKLALERLGIKSKIAHHRNRTTMRLNVFGKENLIKFQKEMGFLHPAKKKKLQEAIDSYIDYEWHFPEDEAKLQL
;
A
#
# COMPACT_ATOMS: atom_id res chain seq x y z
N MET A 1 17.91 15.93 -6.08
CA MET A 1 16.81 15.27 -5.27
C MET A 1 15.50 15.39 -6.04
N LEU A 2 14.80 14.27 -6.26
CA LEU A 2 13.49 14.24 -6.91
C LEU A 2 12.44 14.96 -6.06
N LYS A 3 11.69 15.88 -6.68
CA LYS A 3 10.57 16.55 -6.02
C LYS A 3 9.32 15.72 -6.17
N PHE A 4 8.81 15.19 -5.07
CA PHE A 4 7.60 14.37 -5.07
C PHE A 4 6.35 15.24 -5.25
N ASP A 5 5.58 14.94 -6.29
CA ASP A 5 4.20 15.34 -6.48
C ASP A 5 3.29 14.10 -6.31
N LYS A 6 2.01 14.24 -6.63
CA LYS A 6 1.05 13.15 -6.63
C LYS A 6 1.51 11.96 -7.50
N ASN A 7 1.91 12.25 -8.74
CA ASN A 7 2.22 11.21 -9.72
C ASN A 7 3.47 10.43 -9.32
N LEU A 8 4.55 11.13 -8.95
CA LEU A 8 5.78 10.46 -8.49
C LEU A 8 5.57 9.68 -7.20
N SER A 9 4.72 10.17 -6.27
CA SER A 9 4.38 9.45 -5.04
C SER A 9 3.71 8.11 -5.33
N ILE A 10 2.78 8.07 -6.29
CA ILE A 10 2.11 6.85 -6.73
C ILE A 10 3.11 5.90 -7.43
N ILE A 11 3.90 6.42 -8.37
CA ILE A 11 4.91 5.63 -9.11
C ILE A 11 5.91 4.98 -8.14
N HIS A 12 6.51 5.80 -7.26
CA HIS A 12 7.50 5.33 -6.30
C HIS A 12 6.93 4.22 -5.40
N SER A 13 5.72 4.41 -4.92
CA SER A 13 5.01 3.43 -4.10
C SER A 13 4.80 2.10 -4.83
N TYR A 14 4.31 2.14 -6.06
CA TYR A 14 4.14 0.94 -6.89
C TYR A 14 5.47 0.22 -7.16
N LEU A 15 6.55 0.99 -7.37
CA LEU A 15 7.87 0.43 -7.58
C LEU A 15 8.44 -0.23 -6.31
N CYS A 16 8.13 0.30 -5.13
CA CYS A 16 8.51 -0.29 -3.84
C CYS A 16 7.73 -1.57 -3.50
N ALA A 17 6.49 -1.71 -4.00
CA ALA A 17 5.62 -2.85 -3.74
C ALA A 17 5.83 -3.97 -4.79
N ASP A 18 5.05 -3.96 -5.86
CA ASP A 18 5.05 -4.98 -6.93
C ASP A 18 5.96 -4.60 -8.13
N GLY A 19 6.76 -3.53 -7.98
CA GLY A 19 7.62 -3.04 -9.03
C GLY A 19 9.05 -3.52 -8.95
N TYR A 20 9.84 -3.08 -9.93
CA TYR A 20 11.27 -3.29 -9.96
C TYR A 20 12.00 -2.19 -10.73
N VAL A 21 13.17 -1.80 -10.23
CA VAL A 21 14.09 -0.88 -10.90
C VAL A 21 15.45 -1.58 -10.92
N ILE A 22 15.80 -2.20 -12.03
CA ILE A 22 16.95 -3.11 -12.14
C ILE A 22 17.82 -2.79 -13.35
N LYS A 23 19.10 -3.13 -13.23
CA LYS A 23 20.05 -3.19 -14.34
C LYS A 23 20.68 -4.59 -14.42
N ASN A 24 21.15 -4.95 -15.60
CA ASN A 24 21.91 -6.18 -15.77
C ASN A 24 23.20 -6.17 -14.94
N PRO A 25 23.69 -7.33 -14.50
CA PRO A 25 25.00 -7.47 -13.92
C PRO A 25 26.09 -6.90 -14.84
N GLU A 26 27.16 -6.36 -14.26
CA GLU A 26 28.23 -5.73 -15.01
C GLU A 26 29.00 -6.70 -15.91
N THR A 27 28.92 -8.00 -15.62
CA THR A 27 29.47 -9.09 -16.41
C THR A 27 28.80 -9.30 -17.78
N GLN A 28 27.57 -8.79 -17.97
CA GLN A 28 26.87 -8.93 -19.24
C GLN A 28 27.26 -7.85 -20.25
N LYS A 29 27.53 -8.25 -21.52
CA LYS A 29 27.87 -7.31 -22.60
C LYS A 29 26.76 -6.32 -22.90
N SER A 30 25.51 -6.78 -22.98
CA SER A 30 24.34 -5.92 -23.22
C SER A 30 23.84 -5.34 -21.90
N LYS A 31 23.77 -4.02 -21.81
CA LYS A 31 23.26 -3.33 -20.63
C LYS A 31 21.80 -2.97 -20.80
N TYR A 32 20.96 -3.49 -19.91
CA TYR A 32 19.55 -3.17 -19.85
C TYR A 32 19.24 -2.44 -18.55
N TYR A 33 18.35 -1.47 -18.63
CA TYR A 33 17.89 -0.67 -17.51
C TYR A 33 16.38 -0.72 -17.51
N TYR A 34 15.82 -1.54 -16.64
CA TYR A 34 14.39 -1.77 -16.57
C TYR A 34 13.76 -1.09 -15.37
N ILE A 35 12.66 -0.42 -15.63
CA ILE A 35 11.73 0.10 -14.64
C ILE A 35 10.40 -0.56 -14.98
N GLY A 36 9.82 -1.29 -14.06
CA GLY A 36 8.60 -2.01 -14.35
C GLY A 36 7.70 -2.22 -13.14
N PHE A 37 6.45 -2.49 -13.43
CA PHE A 37 5.43 -2.82 -12.47
C PHE A 37 4.71 -4.08 -12.95
N ARG A 38 4.47 -5.03 -12.03
CA ARG A 38 3.77 -6.27 -12.32
C ARG A 38 2.58 -6.43 -11.42
N ASN A 39 1.39 -6.50 -12.01
CA ASN A 39 0.17 -6.78 -11.27
C ASN A 39 -0.83 -7.49 -12.18
N MET A 40 -1.77 -8.25 -11.60
CA MET A 40 -2.85 -8.90 -12.36
C MET A 40 -4.11 -8.03 -12.43
N ASN A 41 -4.15 -6.92 -11.70
CA ASN A 41 -5.28 -6.01 -11.69
C ASN A 41 -5.09 -4.89 -12.73
N GLU A 42 -5.98 -4.86 -13.72
CA GLU A 42 -5.92 -3.90 -14.83
C GLU A 42 -5.97 -2.45 -14.35
N THR A 43 -6.84 -2.15 -13.37
CA THR A 43 -6.99 -0.80 -12.81
C THR A 43 -5.67 -0.28 -12.21
N LEU A 44 -4.87 -1.15 -11.57
CA LEU A 44 -3.57 -0.76 -11.00
C LEU A 44 -2.51 -0.58 -12.08
N LEU A 45 -2.53 -1.42 -13.13
CA LEU A 45 -1.64 -1.27 -14.28
C LEU A 45 -1.89 0.05 -15.00
N GLU A 46 -3.15 0.38 -15.26
CA GLU A 46 -3.55 1.66 -15.88
C GLU A 46 -3.19 2.86 -15.00
N ASP A 47 -3.40 2.77 -13.68
CA ASP A 47 -3.03 3.85 -12.76
C ASP A 47 -1.51 4.08 -12.75
N PHE A 48 -0.70 3.01 -12.75
CA PHE A 48 0.75 3.13 -12.87
C PHE A 48 1.16 3.79 -14.19
N GLU A 49 0.64 3.30 -15.33
CA GLU A 49 0.99 3.80 -16.67
C GLU A 49 0.62 5.26 -16.84
N ASN A 50 -0.59 5.65 -16.42
CA ASN A 50 -1.08 7.01 -16.50
C ASN A 50 -0.22 7.96 -15.66
N ASN A 51 0.07 7.62 -14.39
CA ASN A 51 0.92 8.44 -13.53
C ASN A 51 2.36 8.52 -14.07
N PHE A 52 2.90 7.41 -14.60
CA PHE A 52 4.23 7.36 -15.18
C PHE A 52 4.35 8.29 -16.39
N TYR A 53 3.37 8.24 -17.30
CA TYR A 53 3.30 9.14 -18.44
C TYR A 53 3.12 10.59 -18.02
N GLN A 54 2.25 10.88 -17.06
CA GLN A 54 2.03 12.26 -16.60
C GLN A 54 3.29 12.89 -16.02
N PHE A 55 4.11 12.11 -15.32
CA PHE A 55 5.33 12.63 -14.69
C PHE A 55 6.54 12.63 -15.64
N PHE A 56 6.85 11.48 -16.24
CA PHE A 56 8.07 11.32 -17.06
C PHE A 56 7.88 11.61 -18.55
N LYS A 57 6.64 11.76 -19.03
CA LYS A 57 6.30 11.88 -20.46
C LYS A 57 6.78 10.70 -21.31
N VAL A 58 6.88 9.52 -20.70
CA VAL A 58 7.27 8.25 -21.30
C VAL A 58 6.14 7.25 -21.11
N ASN A 59 5.71 6.61 -22.18
CA ASN A 59 4.69 5.57 -22.13
C ASN A 59 5.34 4.22 -21.77
N PRO A 60 4.98 3.61 -20.64
CA PRO A 60 5.37 2.23 -20.34
C PRO A 60 4.75 1.25 -21.37
N ARG A 61 5.53 0.24 -21.75
CA ARG A 61 5.05 -0.80 -22.66
C ARG A 61 4.36 -1.93 -21.88
N ARG A 62 3.09 -2.18 -22.17
CA ARG A 62 2.34 -3.30 -21.64
C ARG A 62 2.81 -4.62 -22.23
N CYS A 63 3.07 -5.62 -21.39
CA CYS A 63 3.40 -7.00 -21.76
C CYS A 63 2.19 -7.91 -21.49
N LYS A 64 2.10 -9.05 -22.22
CA LYS A 64 0.99 -9.99 -22.11
C LYS A 64 0.87 -10.69 -20.74
N ASP A 65 1.94 -10.70 -19.95
CA ASP A 65 2.05 -11.40 -18.67
C ASP A 65 1.76 -10.51 -17.44
N GLY A 66 1.00 -9.43 -17.61
CA GLY A 66 0.64 -8.50 -16.53
C GLY A 66 1.78 -7.60 -16.07
N ARG A 67 2.80 -7.40 -16.91
CA ARG A 67 3.89 -6.44 -16.67
C ARG A 67 3.71 -5.20 -17.54
N THR A 68 4.10 -4.07 -16.98
CA THR A 68 4.35 -2.85 -17.72
C THR A 68 5.80 -2.42 -17.51
N VAL A 69 6.51 -2.05 -18.59
CA VAL A 69 7.97 -1.90 -18.58
C VAL A 69 8.40 -0.66 -19.35
N VAL A 70 9.35 0.06 -18.77
CA VAL A 70 10.15 1.11 -19.42
C VAL A 70 11.60 0.65 -19.44
N GLN A 71 12.25 0.77 -20.60
CA GLN A 71 13.69 0.56 -20.74
C GLN A 71 14.34 1.94 -20.98
N ASN A 72 14.93 2.51 -19.92
CA ASN A 72 15.52 3.85 -19.99
C ASN A 72 16.64 4.00 -18.96
N ARG A 73 17.86 4.22 -19.45
CA ARG A 73 19.06 4.39 -18.62
C ARG A 73 18.99 5.65 -17.73
N ALA A 74 18.57 6.76 -18.28
CA ALA A 74 18.53 8.03 -17.53
C ALA A 74 17.51 7.97 -16.39
N LEU A 75 16.31 7.42 -16.64
CA LEU A 75 15.29 7.24 -15.62
C LEU A 75 15.71 6.23 -14.56
N TYR A 76 16.42 5.17 -14.95
CA TYR A 76 16.98 4.21 -13.99
C TYR A 76 17.88 4.94 -12.97
N TYR A 77 18.89 5.70 -13.44
CA TYR A 77 19.78 6.43 -12.54
C TYR A 77 19.06 7.50 -11.72
N LEU A 78 18.12 8.21 -12.34
CA LEU A 78 17.31 9.21 -11.65
C LEU A 78 16.52 8.60 -10.46
N LEU A 79 15.90 7.44 -10.67
CA LEU A 79 15.11 6.76 -9.65
C LEU A 79 15.97 6.11 -8.57
N THR A 80 17.17 5.60 -8.93
CA THR A 80 18.05 4.89 -7.99
C THR A 80 19.10 5.76 -7.33
N GLN A 81 19.13 7.06 -7.61
CA GLN A 81 20.08 7.99 -7.02
C GLN A 81 19.90 8.11 -5.51
N ASP A 82 18.66 8.24 -5.07
CA ASP A 82 18.31 8.51 -3.68
C ASP A 82 17.52 7.35 -3.03
N PHE A 83 17.06 6.35 -3.79
CA PHE A 83 16.15 5.29 -3.31
C PHE A 83 16.56 3.90 -3.76
N SER A 84 16.33 2.91 -2.88
CA SER A 84 16.34 1.49 -3.20
C SER A 84 14.91 0.99 -3.41
N TYR A 85 14.74 0.03 -4.33
CA TYR A 85 13.45 -0.64 -4.63
C TYR A 85 13.49 -2.13 -4.30
N TYR A 86 14.54 -2.57 -3.59
CA TYR A 86 14.62 -3.96 -3.13
C TYR A 86 13.70 -4.21 -1.95
N SER A 87 13.10 -5.38 -1.89
CA SER A 87 12.04 -5.74 -0.94
C SER A 87 12.40 -5.50 0.54
N ARG A 88 13.68 -5.46 0.90
CA ARG A 88 14.15 -5.22 2.28
C ARG A 88 14.66 -3.82 2.54
N GLU A 89 14.77 -2.99 1.50
CA GLU A 89 15.52 -1.73 1.54
C GLU A 89 14.71 -0.50 1.12
N TRP A 90 13.50 -0.71 0.53
CA TRP A 90 12.69 0.43 0.12
C TRP A 90 12.36 1.34 1.31
N GLU A 91 12.30 2.62 1.05
CA GLU A 91 12.01 3.63 2.05
C GLU A 91 10.79 4.46 1.66
N LEU A 92 10.00 4.86 2.67
CA LEU A 92 8.96 5.86 2.50
C LEU A 92 9.64 7.23 2.42
N PRO A 93 9.54 7.97 1.30
CA PRO A 93 10.12 9.30 1.21
C PRO A 93 9.44 10.28 2.15
N GLU A 94 10.13 11.37 2.47
CA GLU A 94 9.52 12.45 3.24
C GLU A 94 8.48 13.18 2.37
N LEU A 95 7.20 13.05 2.74
CA LEU A 95 6.06 13.54 1.98
C LEU A 95 5.17 14.47 2.82
N GLY A 96 4.65 15.51 2.17
CA GLY A 96 3.51 16.27 2.69
C GLY A 96 2.26 15.38 2.75
N LYS A 97 1.28 15.76 3.58
CA LYS A 97 0.10 14.95 3.92
C LYS A 97 -0.67 14.44 2.69
N ASP A 98 -0.83 15.25 1.66
CA ASP A 98 -1.57 14.87 0.46
C ASP A 98 -0.82 13.83 -0.38
N ASN A 99 0.47 14.03 -0.61
CA ASN A 99 1.30 13.07 -1.34
C ASN A 99 1.47 11.76 -0.56
N LEU A 100 1.49 11.83 0.78
CA LEU A 100 1.52 10.66 1.65
C LEU A 100 0.29 9.76 1.48
N ARG A 101 -0.92 10.35 1.35
CA ARG A 101 -2.15 9.61 1.07
C ARG A 101 -2.06 8.81 -0.23
N TYR A 102 -1.55 9.42 -1.29
CA TYR A 102 -1.39 8.78 -2.60
C TYR A 102 -0.35 7.65 -2.55
N TRP A 103 0.77 7.87 -1.86
CA TRP A 103 1.81 6.87 -1.69
C TRP A 103 1.28 5.65 -0.91
N LEU A 104 0.64 5.88 0.24
CA LEU A 104 0.07 4.81 1.07
C LEU A 104 -1.03 4.04 0.33
N ARG A 105 -1.94 4.74 -0.37
CA ARG A 105 -2.96 4.09 -1.19
C ARG A 105 -2.35 3.09 -2.16
N ALA A 106 -1.40 3.52 -2.98
CA ALA A 106 -0.77 2.68 -3.99
C ALA A 106 -0.03 1.48 -3.36
N PHE A 107 0.63 1.67 -2.21
CA PHE A 107 1.30 0.60 -1.48
C PHE A 107 0.32 -0.43 -0.94
N PHE A 108 -0.78 0.02 -0.31
CA PHE A 108 -1.83 -0.88 0.19
C PHE A 108 -2.62 -1.54 -0.94
N ASP A 109 -2.74 -0.92 -2.10
CA ASP A 109 -3.34 -1.54 -3.27
C ASP A 109 -2.56 -2.78 -3.75
N CYS A 110 -1.25 -2.79 -3.59
CA CYS A 110 -0.39 -3.93 -3.89
C CYS A 110 -0.32 -4.91 -2.71
N GLU A 111 0.30 -4.51 -1.63
CA GLU A 111 0.70 -5.34 -0.50
C GLU A 111 -0.40 -5.54 0.56
N GLY A 112 -1.36 -4.63 0.64
CA GLY A 112 -2.42 -4.67 1.65
C GLY A 112 -3.49 -5.70 1.32
N TRP A 113 -4.19 -6.16 2.35
CA TRP A 113 -5.35 -7.03 2.24
C TRP A 113 -6.41 -6.65 3.28
N VAL A 114 -7.66 -7.06 3.03
CA VAL A 114 -8.79 -6.85 3.95
C VAL A 114 -9.32 -8.19 4.37
N LEU A 115 -9.40 -8.40 5.69
CA LEU A 115 -10.04 -9.57 6.29
C LEU A 115 -11.43 -9.19 6.79
N VAL A 116 -12.40 -10.01 6.43
CA VAL A 116 -13.77 -9.95 6.96
C VAL A 116 -14.17 -11.36 7.33
N ILE A 117 -14.17 -11.66 8.63
CA ILE A 117 -14.73 -12.91 9.18
C ILE A 117 -15.93 -12.50 10.01
N LYS A 118 -17.12 -13.02 9.65
CA LYS A 118 -18.41 -12.68 10.26
C LYS A 118 -18.30 -12.43 11.77
N ALA A 119 -18.71 -11.24 12.19
CA ALA A 119 -18.85 -10.78 13.58
C ALA A 119 -17.58 -10.76 14.44
N LYS A 120 -16.43 -11.35 14.02
CA LYS A 120 -15.29 -11.55 14.90
C LYS A 120 -14.02 -10.79 14.50
N ASN A 121 -13.58 -10.86 13.23
CA ASN A 121 -12.34 -10.25 12.78
C ASN A 121 -12.54 -9.42 11.52
N ARG A 122 -12.31 -8.13 11.64
CA ARG A 122 -12.33 -7.16 10.54
C ARG A 122 -11.12 -6.27 10.67
N HIS A 123 -10.24 -6.34 9.70
CA HIS A 123 -9.07 -5.47 9.70
C HIS A 123 -8.44 -5.38 8.32
N ILE A 124 -7.66 -4.34 8.13
CA ILE A 124 -6.74 -4.21 7.01
C ILE A 124 -5.39 -4.70 7.50
N GLY A 125 -4.75 -5.56 6.74
CA GLY A 125 -3.41 -6.06 7.03
C GLY A 125 -2.42 -5.72 5.93
N LEU A 126 -1.16 -5.72 6.31
CA LEU A 126 0.00 -5.52 5.44
C LEU A 126 1.15 -6.36 5.99
N ASP A 127 1.73 -7.22 5.19
CA ASP A 127 2.91 -8.02 5.56
C ASP A 127 4.14 -7.50 4.81
N SER A 128 5.30 -7.37 5.49
CA SER A 128 6.54 -6.98 4.84
C SER A 128 7.77 -7.63 5.49
N VAL A 129 8.78 -7.91 4.66
CA VAL A 129 10.13 -8.30 5.10
C VAL A 129 10.99 -7.08 5.42
N ASN A 130 10.60 -5.89 4.98
CA ASN A 130 11.21 -4.62 5.35
C ASN A 130 10.61 -4.10 6.65
N HIS A 131 11.25 -4.44 7.76
CA HIS A 131 10.76 -4.10 9.09
C HIS A 131 10.79 -2.59 9.37
N GLU A 132 11.81 -1.90 8.86
CA GLU A 132 11.94 -0.45 9.02
C GLU A 132 10.91 0.29 8.16
N GLY A 133 10.77 -0.11 6.90
CA GLY A 133 9.72 0.42 6.02
C GLY A 133 8.32 0.25 6.63
N LEU A 134 8.05 -0.91 7.27
CA LEU A 134 6.77 -1.15 7.93
C LEU A 134 6.55 -0.24 9.15
N ARG A 135 7.60 0.08 9.94
CA ARG A 135 7.53 1.06 11.03
C ARG A 135 7.23 2.46 10.49
N ASN A 136 7.87 2.85 9.39
CA ASN A 136 7.64 4.13 8.73
C ASN A 136 6.22 4.23 8.19
N ILE A 137 5.65 3.16 7.64
CA ILE A 137 4.21 3.10 7.26
C ILE A 137 3.32 3.29 8.49
N LYS A 138 3.63 2.65 9.64
CA LYS A 138 2.87 2.85 10.89
C LYS A 138 2.86 4.31 11.31
N LEU A 139 4.00 4.97 11.33
CA LEU A 139 4.11 6.40 11.67
C LEU A 139 3.35 7.27 10.65
N ALA A 140 3.40 6.93 9.37
CA ALA A 140 2.67 7.60 8.31
C ALA A 140 1.15 7.50 8.50
N LEU A 141 0.64 6.32 8.89
CA LEU A 141 -0.78 6.13 9.23
C LEU A 141 -1.18 6.97 10.45
N GLU A 142 -0.33 7.05 11.47
CA GLU A 142 -0.57 7.89 12.65
C GLU A 142 -0.65 9.38 12.30
N ARG A 143 0.15 9.87 11.35
CA ARG A 143 0.04 11.26 10.81
C ARG A 143 -1.31 11.51 10.13
N LEU A 144 -1.97 10.48 9.62
CA LEU A 144 -3.34 10.53 9.06
C LEU A 144 -4.42 10.26 10.12
N GLY A 145 -4.05 10.07 11.39
CA GLY A 145 -4.96 9.77 12.49
C GLY A 145 -5.49 8.32 12.47
N ILE A 146 -4.84 7.42 11.76
CA ILE A 146 -5.18 6.00 11.66
C ILE A 146 -4.29 5.22 12.62
N LYS A 147 -4.88 4.59 13.63
CA LYS A 147 -4.17 3.74 14.59
C LYS A 147 -3.92 2.35 13.99
N SER A 148 -2.70 1.86 14.12
CA SER A 148 -2.31 0.53 13.66
C SER A 148 -1.41 -0.18 14.68
N LYS A 149 -1.32 -1.50 14.57
CA LYS A 149 -0.45 -2.33 15.42
C LYS A 149 0.46 -3.18 14.54
N ILE A 150 1.73 -3.27 14.91
CA ILE A 150 2.68 -4.20 14.32
C ILE A 150 2.75 -5.44 15.18
N ALA A 151 2.62 -6.61 14.55
CA ALA A 151 2.78 -7.93 15.16
C ALA A 151 3.94 -8.66 14.49
N HIS A 152 4.75 -9.33 15.30
CA HIS A 152 5.82 -10.20 14.85
C HIS A 152 5.42 -11.66 15.05
N HIS A 153 5.45 -12.44 13.98
CA HIS A 153 5.23 -13.87 14.07
C HIS A 153 6.57 -14.59 14.29
N ARG A 154 6.70 -15.34 15.41
CA ARG A 154 7.96 -16.00 15.83
C ARG A 154 8.62 -16.85 14.74
N ASN A 155 7.83 -17.44 13.83
CA ASN A 155 8.32 -18.36 12.80
C ASN A 155 8.32 -17.77 11.38
N ARG A 156 8.23 -16.43 11.23
CA ARG A 156 8.23 -15.76 9.92
C ARG A 156 9.25 -14.65 9.87
N THR A 157 9.86 -14.47 8.72
CA THR A 157 10.75 -13.32 8.44
C THR A 157 9.99 -12.03 8.20
N THR A 158 8.67 -12.10 8.03
CA THR A 158 7.79 -10.96 7.82
C THR A 158 7.24 -10.42 9.13
N MET A 159 7.11 -9.11 9.23
CA MET A 159 6.24 -8.44 10.22
C MET A 159 4.90 -8.10 9.57
N ARG A 160 3.89 -8.02 10.40
CA ARG A 160 2.52 -7.67 9.99
C ARG A 160 2.07 -6.38 10.65
N LEU A 161 1.58 -5.46 9.85
CA LEU A 161 0.85 -4.28 10.33
C LEU A 161 -0.64 -4.53 10.16
N ASN A 162 -1.43 -4.17 11.18
CA ASN A 162 -2.88 -4.29 11.15
C ASN A 162 -3.56 -3.00 11.59
N VAL A 163 -4.64 -2.63 10.88
CA VAL A 163 -5.56 -1.56 11.23
C VAL A 163 -6.88 -2.17 11.67
N PHE A 164 -7.24 -1.99 12.95
CA PHE A 164 -8.44 -2.55 13.57
C PHE A 164 -9.43 -1.47 13.97
N GLY A 165 -10.69 -1.85 14.07
CA GLY A 165 -11.78 -1.06 14.65
C GLY A 165 -12.53 -0.22 13.61
N LYS A 166 -13.85 -0.10 13.80
CA LYS A 166 -14.79 0.58 12.87
C LYS A 166 -14.28 1.97 12.47
N GLU A 167 -13.94 2.79 13.47
CA GLU A 167 -13.46 4.17 13.23
C GLU A 167 -12.17 4.24 12.41
N ASN A 168 -11.20 3.34 12.66
CA ASN A 168 -9.95 3.31 11.91
C ASN A 168 -10.16 2.84 10.47
N LEU A 169 -11.07 1.86 10.24
CA LEU A 169 -11.41 1.43 8.89
C LEU A 169 -12.12 2.54 8.10
N ILE A 170 -13.04 3.28 8.74
CA ILE A 170 -13.70 4.47 8.14
C ILE A 170 -12.66 5.56 7.84
N LYS A 171 -11.75 5.84 8.77
CA LYS A 171 -10.66 6.81 8.53
C LYS A 171 -9.76 6.37 7.38
N PHE A 172 -9.36 5.11 7.33
CA PHE A 172 -8.58 4.56 6.23
C PHE A 172 -9.30 4.76 4.90
N GLN A 173 -10.59 4.42 4.83
CA GLN A 173 -11.41 4.59 3.63
C GLN A 173 -11.47 6.06 3.18
N LYS A 174 -11.65 6.98 4.13
CA LYS A 174 -11.77 8.43 3.85
C LYS A 174 -10.45 9.06 3.44
N GLU A 175 -9.35 8.71 4.12
CA GLU A 175 -8.05 9.34 3.91
C GLU A 175 -7.34 8.84 2.65
N MET A 176 -7.45 7.54 2.34
CA MET A 176 -6.77 6.95 1.20
C MET A 176 -7.59 5.90 0.44
N GLY A 177 -8.34 5.05 1.15
CA GLY A 177 -9.12 3.96 0.57
C GLY A 177 -8.29 2.95 -0.22
N PHE A 178 -8.95 2.28 -1.16
CA PHE A 178 -8.34 1.42 -2.17
C PHE A 178 -8.80 1.82 -3.57
N LEU A 179 -7.89 1.80 -4.52
CA LEU A 179 -8.22 1.85 -5.95
C LEU A 179 -8.59 0.46 -6.46
N HIS A 180 -7.92 -0.60 -5.95
CA HIS A 180 -8.17 -1.99 -6.29
C HIS A 180 -9.64 -2.38 -6.00
N PRO A 181 -10.46 -2.74 -7.02
CA PRO A 181 -11.92 -2.87 -6.86
C PRO A 181 -12.34 -3.90 -5.80
N ALA A 182 -11.69 -5.07 -5.79
CA ALA A 182 -12.01 -6.13 -4.83
C ALA A 182 -11.66 -5.75 -3.39
N LYS A 183 -10.52 -5.02 -3.17
CA LYS A 183 -10.12 -4.55 -1.83
C LYS A 183 -11.06 -3.43 -1.37
N LYS A 184 -11.44 -2.52 -2.27
CA LYS A 184 -12.43 -1.46 -1.99
C LYS A 184 -13.77 -2.05 -1.54
N LYS A 185 -14.29 -3.05 -2.27
CA LYS A 185 -15.53 -3.74 -1.92
C LYS A 185 -15.43 -4.41 -0.54
N LYS A 186 -14.34 -5.19 -0.29
CA LYS A 186 -14.12 -5.83 1.00
C LYS A 186 -13.98 -4.86 2.17
N LEU A 187 -13.39 -3.69 1.96
CA LEU A 187 -13.31 -2.65 2.99
C LEU A 187 -14.69 -2.14 3.37
N GLN A 188 -15.56 -1.90 2.37
CA GLN A 188 -16.95 -1.51 2.63
C GLN A 188 -17.69 -2.61 3.39
N GLU A 189 -17.58 -3.88 2.95
CA GLU A 189 -18.16 -5.02 3.66
C GLU A 189 -17.69 -5.11 5.12
N ALA A 190 -16.38 -4.83 5.36
CA ALA A 190 -15.82 -4.82 6.71
C ALA A 190 -16.47 -3.73 7.58
N ILE A 191 -16.65 -2.52 7.05
CA ILE A 191 -17.26 -1.40 7.75
C ILE A 191 -18.74 -1.67 8.04
N ASP A 192 -19.49 -2.13 7.04
CA ASP A 192 -20.94 -2.38 7.14
C ASP A 192 -21.26 -3.55 8.08
N SER A 193 -20.29 -4.46 8.26
CA SER A 193 -20.49 -5.63 9.14
C SER A 193 -20.40 -5.32 10.63
N TYR A 194 -20.08 -4.07 11.01
CA TYR A 194 -20.16 -3.66 12.41
C TYR A 194 -21.60 -3.38 12.81
N ILE A 195 -22.13 -4.22 13.69
CA ILE A 195 -23.43 -4.02 14.33
C ILE A 195 -23.20 -3.08 15.52
N ASP A 196 -24.06 -2.09 15.69
CA ASP A 196 -24.06 -1.26 16.88
C ASP A 196 -24.64 -2.12 18.01
N TYR A 197 -23.82 -2.48 18.99
CA TYR A 197 -24.26 -3.19 20.19
C TYR A 197 -24.86 -2.16 21.14
N GLU A 198 -26.14 -2.22 21.38
CA GLU A 198 -26.74 -1.66 22.59
C GLU A 198 -26.38 -2.58 23.76
N TRP A 199 -25.58 -2.08 24.69
CA TRP A 199 -25.30 -2.79 25.93
C TRP A 199 -26.54 -2.75 26.80
N HIS A 200 -27.26 -3.85 26.93
CA HIS A 200 -28.20 -4.05 28.01
C HIS A 200 -27.42 -4.52 29.22
N PHE A 201 -27.29 -3.68 30.24
CA PHE A 201 -26.74 -4.11 31.52
C PHE A 201 -27.75 -5.04 32.19
N PRO A 202 -27.32 -6.21 32.72
CA PRO A 202 -28.22 -7.12 33.43
C PRO A 202 -28.94 -6.52 34.67
N GLU A 203 -28.41 -5.39 35.17
CA GLU A 203 -29.00 -4.65 36.30
C GLU A 203 -30.36 -3.99 35.95
N ASP A 204 -30.67 -3.79 34.69
CA ASP A 204 -31.96 -3.22 34.28
C ASP A 204 -33.09 -4.24 34.29
N GLU A 205 -32.81 -5.54 34.19
CA GLU A 205 -33.80 -6.61 34.31
C GLU A 205 -34.19 -6.86 35.77
N ALA A 206 -33.30 -6.62 36.74
CA ALA A 206 -33.59 -6.79 38.16
C ALA A 206 -34.53 -5.71 38.73
N LYS A 207 -34.68 -4.56 38.08
CA LYS A 207 -35.58 -3.49 38.53
C LYS A 207 -37.00 -3.57 37.96
N LEU A 208 -37.25 -4.45 37.01
CA LEU A 208 -38.57 -4.65 36.40
C LEU A 208 -39.38 -5.80 37.08
N GLN A 209 -38.84 -6.43 38.11
CA GLN A 209 -39.51 -7.52 38.86
C GLN A 209 -39.88 -7.14 40.32
N LEU A 210 -39.91 -5.84 40.65
CA LEU A 210 -40.43 -5.28 41.88
C LEU A 210 -41.65 -4.39 41.57
#